data_c1a510748624d0c364083b45d7513fca
#
_entry.id   c1a510748624d0c364083b45d7513fca
#
_cell.length_a   1.000
_cell.length_b   1.000
_cell.length_c   1.000
_cell.angle_alpha   90.00
_cell.angle_beta   90.00
_cell.angle_gamma   90.00
#
_symmetry.space_group_name_H-M   'P 1'
#
loop_
_entity.id
_entity.type
_entity.pdbx_description
1 polymer ?
#
loop_
_entity_poly.entity_id
_entity_poly.type
_entity_poly.pdbx_seq_one_letter_code
_entity_poly.pdbx_strand_id
1 'polypeptide(L)'
;MKPHSESAEKYGLPHICGYRQDQNVNLVIMRLQMIGESYMKERFTGSSEYVASDELMTTVNIAMSLEKPLLVKGEPGTGKTMLARAVADALGMELITWNIKSTTKAQDGLYVYDVVQRLYDSQFGTSGVDNIAQYIKYGKLGEAFQREEQAVLLIDEIDKADLEFPNDLLWELDQMEFYIPELHQTVKARKRPVVIITSNAEKELPDAFLRRCIFHYIAFPDAPMMERII
;
A
#
# COMPACT_ATOMS: atom_id res chain seq x y z
N MET A 1 23.92 -19.74 -47.74
CA MET A 1 23.76 -20.36 -46.42
C MET A 1 22.75 -19.52 -45.63
N LYS A 2 21.54 -20.02 -45.45
CA LYS A 2 20.47 -19.38 -44.67
C LYS A 2 20.51 -19.98 -43.27
N PRO A 3 20.40 -19.21 -42.19
CA PRO A 3 20.15 -19.78 -40.87
C PRO A 3 18.66 -19.86 -40.58
N HIS A 4 18.31 -20.94 -39.97
CA HIS A 4 17.05 -21.54 -39.64
C HIS A 4 16.02 -20.65 -38.93
N SER A 5 14.78 -20.72 -39.43
CA SER A 5 13.53 -20.23 -38.86
C SER A 5 12.84 -21.35 -38.07
N GLU A 6 13.24 -21.62 -36.85
CA GLU A 6 12.67 -22.75 -36.09
C GLU A 6 12.10 -22.40 -34.69
N SER A 7 11.76 -21.14 -34.44
CA SER A 7 11.22 -20.76 -33.13
C SER A 7 9.83 -20.08 -33.10
N ALA A 8 9.18 -19.91 -34.25
CA ALA A 8 7.89 -19.21 -34.35
C ALA A 8 6.65 -20.12 -34.31
N GLU A 9 6.80 -21.44 -34.50
CA GLU A 9 5.65 -22.36 -34.59
C GLU A 9 5.07 -22.83 -33.24
N LYS A 10 5.70 -22.47 -32.13
CA LYS A 10 5.30 -23.01 -30.82
C LYS A 10 4.16 -22.27 -30.11
N TYR A 11 3.71 -21.11 -30.64
CA TYR A 11 2.72 -20.28 -29.98
C TYR A 11 1.53 -19.79 -30.81
N GLY A 12 1.27 -20.41 -31.98
CA GLY A 12 -0.01 -20.24 -32.71
C GLY A 12 -0.39 -18.81 -33.10
N LEU A 13 0.57 -17.91 -33.37
CA LEU A 13 0.30 -16.55 -33.81
C LEU A 13 0.12 -16.47 -35.32
N PRO A 14 -0.90 -15.76 -35.84
CA PRO A 14 -1.13 -15.63 -37.27
C PRO A 14 -0.01 -14.84 -37.96
N HIS A 15 0.45 -15.31 -39.12
CA HIS A 15 1.38 -14.62 -40.02
C HIS A 15 0.79 -13.26 -40.46
N ILE A 16 1.28 -12.17 -39.87
CA ILE A 16 1.07 -10.82 -40.40
C ILE A 16 2.23 -10.49 -41.31
N CYS A 17 1.95 -10.50 -42.62
CA CYS A 17 2.88 -10.15 -43.68
C CYS A 17 3.18 -8.64 -43.63
N GLY A 18 4.46 -8.25 -43.56
CA GLY A 18 4.91 -6.93 -44.04
C GLY A 18 5.01 -5.79 -43.00
N TYR A 19 5.61 -6.00 -41.84
CA TYR A 19 6.11 -4.87 -41.04
C TYR A 19 7.62 -4.93 -40.85
N ARG A 20 8.31 -3.81 -41.15
CA ARG A 20 9.74 -3.61 -40.88
C ARG A 20 10.01 -4.00 -39.41
N GLN A 21 11.06 -4.79 -39.19
CA GLN A 21 11.60 -5.06 -37.86
C GLN A 21 12.16 -3.74 -37.30
N ASP A 22 11.30 -2.95 -36.68
CA ASP A 22 11.68 -1.72 -36.05
C ASP A 22 12.28 -1.99 -34.66
N GLN A 23 13.30 -1.21 -34.35
CA GLN A 23 13.97 -1.16 -33.02
C GLN A 23 12.98 -1.00 -31.85
N ASN A 24 11.76 -0.54 -32.11
CA ASN A 24 10.67 -0.41 -31.15
C ASN A 24 10.16 -1.74 -30.59
N VAL A 25 10.17 -2.85 -31.37
CA VAL A 25 9.71 -4.16 -30.86
C VAL A 25 10.70 -4.71 -29.83
N ASN A 26 12.00 -4.56 -30.11
CA ASN A 26 13.03 -4.97 -29.14
C ASN A 26 13.00 -4.10 -27.87
N LEU A 27 12.66 -2.81 -27.99
CA LEU A 27 12.50 -1.91 -26.85
C LEU A 27 11.28 -2.30 -25.99
N VAL A 28 10.18 -2.71 -26.63
CA VAL A 28 8.98 -3.19 -25.92
C VAL A 28 9.24 -4.53 -25.24
N ILE A 29 9.94 -5.45 -25.91
CA ILE A 29 10.32 -6.75 -25.34
C ILE A 29 11.32 -6.55 -24.18
N MET A 30 12.33 -5.70 -24.32
CA MET A 30 13.24 -5.33 -23.23
C MET A 30 12.49 -4.66 -22.08
N ARG A 31 11.55 -3.76 -22.35
CA ARG A 31 10.72 -3.15 -21.29
C ARG A 31 9.85 -4.19 -20.60
N LEU A 32 9.24 -5.12 -21.32
CA LEU A 32 8.45 -6.21 -20.74
C LEU A 32 9.33 -7.19 -19.94
N GLN A 33 10.56 -7.45 -20.39
CA GLN A 33 11.54 -8.25 -19.65
C GLN A 33 12.06 -7.51 -18.40
N MET A 34 12.38 -6.23 -18.51
CA MET A 34 12.80 -5.40 -17.36
C MET A 34 11.66 -5.22 -16.35
N ILE A 35 10.41 -5.06 -16.82
CA ILE A 35 9.22 -5.06 -15.96
C ILE A 35 9.06 -6.44 -15.32
N GLY A 36 9.22 -7.53 -16.07
CA GLY A 36 9.16 -8.90 -15.57
C GLY A 36 10.26 -9.21 -14.54
N GLU A 37 11.49 -8.77 -14.76
CA GLU A 37 12.62 -8.96 -13.84
C GLU A 37 12.52 -8.05 -12.60
N SER A 38 12.03 -6.81 -12.74
CA SER A 38 11.72 -5.93 -11.61
C SER A 38 10.55 -6.47 -10.78
N TYR A 39 9.53 -7.03 -11.43
CA TYR A 39 8.39 -7.70 -10.77
C TYR A 39 8.79 -9.00 -10.05
N MET A 40 9.85 -9.67 -10.48
CA MET A 40 10.35 -10.91 -9.84
C MET A 40 11.18 -10.62 -8.60
N LYS A 41 11.68 -9.39 -8.42
CA LYS A 41 12.60 -9.01 -7.33
C LYS A 41 11.92 -8.62 -6.03
N GLU A 42 10.63 -8.32 -6.04
CA GLU A 42 9.88 -7.81 -4.88
C GLU A 42 8.61 -8.64 -4.61
N ARG A 43 8.76 -9.95 -4.49
CA ARG A 43 7.63 -10.82 -4.12
C ARG A 43 7.70 -11.21 -2.66
N PHE A 44 6.59 -11.06 -1.97
CA PHE A 44 6.42 -11.65 -0.65
C PHE A 44 6.31 -13.17 -0.76
N THR A 45 7.25 -13.88 -0.17
CA THR A 45 7.33 -15.35 -0.13
C THR A 45 7.21 -15.90 1.27
N GLY A 46 6.70 -15.10 2.21
CA GLY A 46 6.69 -15.39 3.63
C GLY A 46 7.92 -14.83 4.35
N SER A 47 7.99 -15.02 5.65
CA SER A 47 9.14 -14.68 6.48
C SER A 47 9.44 -15.80 7.47
N SER A 48 10.62 -15.77 8.10
CA SER A 48 10.99 -16.75 9.14
C SER A 48 10.11 -16.66 10.39
N GLU A 49 9.50 -15.51 10.62
CA GLU A 49 8.70 -15.22 11.81
C GLU A 49 7.19 -15.25 11.55
N TYR A 50 6.79 -15.47 10.30
CA TYR A 50 5.35 -15.47 9.91
C TYR A 50 5.05 -16.59 8.92
N VAL A 51 4.27 -17.57 9.36
CA VAL A 51 3.82 -18.69 8.53
C VAL A 51 2.64 -18.23 7.67
N ALA A 52 2.90 -17.88 6.42
CA ALA A 52 1.87 -17.49 5.45
C ALA A 52 1.40 -18.72 4.64
N SER A 53 0.10 -18.81 4.35
CA SER A 53 -0.42 -19.74 3.35
C SER A 53 -0.08 -19.28 1.93
N ASP A 54 -0.02 -20.23 0.98
CA ASP A 54 0.23 -19.91 -0.44
C ASP A 54 -0.83 -18.95 -1.00
N GLU A 55 -2.08 -19.09 -0.56
CA GLU A 55 -3.18 -18.21 -0.93
C GLU A 55 -2.96 -16.78 -0.41
N LEU A 56 -2.56 -16.63 0.86
CA LEU A 56 -2.25 -15.32 1.44
C LEU A 56 -1.06 -14.66 0.73
N MET A 57 0.04 -15.39 0.49
CA MET A 57 1.20 -14.88 -0.25
C MET A 57 0.80 -14.41 -1.65
N THR A 58 -0.02 -15.20 -2.36
CA THR A 58 -0.54 -14.85 -3.67
C THR A 58 -1.37 -13.57 -3.61
N THR A 59 -2.26 -13.45 -2.62
CA THR A 59 -3.13 -12.27 -2.46
C THR A 59 -2.35 -11.00 -2.15
N VAL A 60 -1.33 -11.09 -1.27
CA VAL A 60 -0.40 -9.98 -0.99
C VAL A 60 0.28 -9.51 -2.28
N ASN A 61 0.83 -10.46 -3.06
CA ASN A 61 1.52 -10.14 -4.31
C ASN A 61 0.59 -9.54 -5.37
N ILE A 62 -0.67 -9.99 -5.44
CA ILE A 62 -1.70 -9.40 -6.32
C ILE A 62 -1.98 -7.96 -5.89
N ALA A 63 -2.19 -7.71 -4.59
CA ALA A 63 -2.48 -6.37 -4.07
C ALA A 63 -1.33 -5.40 -4.39
N MET A 64 -0.09 -5.82 -4.19
CA MET A 64 1.11 -5.04 -4.54
C MET A 64 1.20 -4.77 -6.04
N SER A 65 0.99 -5.79 -6.87
CA SER A 65 1.06 -5.69 -8.34
C SER A 65 -0.01 -4.77 -8.92
N LEU A 66 -1.20 -4.76 -8.33
CA LEU A 66 -2.31 -3.90 -8.75
C LEU A 66 -2.27 -2.54 -8.07
N GLU A 67 -1.30 -2.30 -7.18
CA GLU A 67 -1.21 -1.08 -6.37
C GLU A 67 -2.52 -0.78 -5.61
N LYS A 68 -3.18 -1.82 -5.10
CA LYS A 68 -4.45 -1.72 -4.37
C LYS A 68 -4.24 -2.00 -2.89
N PRO A 69 -5.00 -1.35 -1.99
CA PRO A 69 -4.99 -1.70 -0.58
C PRO A 69 -5.39 -3.18 -0.39
N LEU A 70 -4.65 -3.87 0.48
CA LEU A 70 -5.00 -5.22 0.94
C LEU A 70 -5.83 -5.13 2.21
N LEU A 71 -7.09 -5.52 2.16
CA LEU A 71 -7.96 -5.63 3.34
C LEU A 71 -7.92 -7.06 3.87
N VAL A 72 -7.40 -7.21 5.07
CA VAL A 72 -7.28 -8.48 5.78
C VAL A 72 -8.32 -8.54 6.89
N LYS A 73 -9.29 -9.44 6.78
CA LYS A 73 -10.27 -9.74 7.84
C LYS A 73 -9.93 -11.05 8.54
N GLY A 74 -10.35 -11.18 9.77
CA GLY A 74 -10.21 -12.42 10.57
C GLY A 74 -10.47 -12.15 12.04
N GLU A 75 -10.61 -13.22 12.82
CA GLU A 75 -10.79 -13.11 14.27
C GLU A 75 -9.57 -12.46 14.95
N PRO A 76 -9.77 -11.89 16.15
CA PRO A 76 -8.64 -11.41 16.97
C PRO A 76 -7.61 -12.53 17.20
N GLY A 77 -6.32 -12.20 17.13
CA GLY A 77 -5.25 -13.17 17.36
C GLY A 77 -4.83 -14.02 16.15
N THR A 78 -5.42 -13.83 14.96
CA THR A 78 -5.06 -14.57 13.73
C THR A 78 -3.79 -14.05 13.02
N GLY A 79 -3.06 -13.11 13.60
CA GLY A 79 -1.79 -12.63 13.04
C GLY A 79 -1.91 -11.53 11.97
N LYS A 80 -3.06 -10.87 11.82
CA LYS A 80 -3.28 -9.81 10.80
C LYS A 80 -2.25 -8.68 10.87
N THR A 81 -2.01 -8.15 12.07
CA THR A 81 -1.01 -7.08 12.30
C THR A 81 0.41 -7.56 12.03
N MET A 82 0.71 -8.84 12.38
CA MET A 82 2.02 -9.46 12.12
C MET A 82 2.29 -9.65 10.62
N LEU A 83 1.26 -9.85 9.81
CA LEU A 83 1.40 -9.92 8.35
C LEU A 83 2.05 -8.66 7.79
N ALA A 84 1.61 -7.47 8.21
CA ALA A 84 2.17 -6.21 7.72
C ALA A 84 3.66 -6.07 8.06
N ARG A 85 4.07 -6.50 9.25
CA ARG A 85 5.48 -6.56 9.66
C ARG A 85 6.26 -7.55 8.80
N ALA A 86 5.72 -8.76 8.62
CA ALA A 86 6.37 -9.79 7.81
C ALA A 86 6.57 -9.35 6.35
N VAL A 87 5.59 -8.64 5.78
CA VAL A 87 5.70 -8.06 4.43
C VAL A 87 6.78 -6.97 4.39
N ALA A 88 6.80 -6.07 5.37
CA ALA A 88 7.80 -5.00 5.45
C ALA A 88 9.22 -5.58 5.58
N ASP A 89 9.43 -6.53 6.48
CA ASP A 89 10.72 -7.17 6.72
C ASP A 89 11.20 -7.96 5.49
N ALA A 90 10.31 -8.74 4.87
CA ALA A 90 10.64 -9.53 3.68
C ALA A 90 11.02 -8.68 2.47
N LEU A 91 10.45 -7.49 2.34
CA LEU A 91 10.72 -6.57 1.24
C LEU A 91 11.79 -5.51 1.58
N GLY A 92 12.29 -5.50 2.82
CA GLY A 92 13.25 -4.48 3.29
C GLY A 92 12.65 -3.08 3.34
N MET A 93 11.34 -2.97 3.56
CA MET A 93 10.60 -1.70 3.62
C MET A 93 10.36 -1.28 5.08
N GLU A 94 10.26 0.03 5.32
CA GLU A 94 9.85 0.54 6.63
C GLU A 94 8.36 0.31 6.85
N LEU A 95 7.98 -0.12 8.06
CA LEU A 95 6.58 -0.26 8.48
C LEU A 95 6.11 1.00 9.19
N ILE A 96 5.12 1.67 8.62
CA ILE A 96 4.39 2.78 9.24
C ILE A 96 3.06 2.24 9.74
N THR A 97 2.83 2.32 11.05
CA THR A 97 1.59 1.79 11.66
C THR A 97 0.67 2.91 12.10
N TRP A 98 -0.57 2.84 11.66
CA TRP A 98 -1.66 3.71 12.09
C TRP A 98 -2.73 2.89 12.81
N ASN A 99 -2.69 2.92 14.14
CA ASN A 99 -3.68 2.25 14.99
C ASN A 99 -4.96 3.08 15.07
N ILE A 100 -6.06 2.53 14.62
CA ILE A 100 -7.35 3.22 14.59
C ILE A 100 -8.05 3.05 15.94
N LYS A 101 -8.65 4.15 16.40
CA LYS A 101 -9.46 4.22 17.62
C LYS A 101 -10.86 4.72 17.26
N SER A 102 -11.82 4.52 18.15
CA SER A 102 -13.19 5.03 17.98
C SER A 102 -13.31 6.54 17.76
N THR A 103 -12.30 7.30 18.21
CA THR A 103 -12.23 8.76 18.06
C THR A 103 -11.36 9.22 16.90
N THR A 104 -10.71 8.30 16.17
CA THR A 104 -9.83 8.63 15.05
C THR A 104 -10.64 9.14 13.88
N LYS A 105 -10.21 10.27 13.32
CA LYS A 105 -10.77 10.85 12.09
C LYS A 105 -9.81 10.63 10.92
N ALA A 106 -10.33 10.57 9.71
CA ALA A 106 -9.52 10.40 8.49
C ALA A 106 -8.47 11.50 8.35
N GLN A 107 -8.84 12.74 8.70
CA GLN A 107 -7.93 13.89 8.69
C GLN A 107 -6.70 13.70 9.58
N ASP A 108 -6.82 13.00 10.73
CA ASP A 108 -5.71 12.76 11.65
C ASP A 108 -4.58 11.94 11.00
N GLY A 109 -4.92 11.12 10.02
CA GLY A 109 -3.95 10.35 9.24
C GLY A 109 -3.21 11.15 8.19
N LEU A 110 -3.77 12.27 7.75
CA LEU A 110 -3.19 13.13 6.72
C LEU A 110 -2.24 14.13 7.34
N TYR A 111 -2.76 15.08 8.09
CA TYR A 111 -1.98 16.07 8.82
C TYR A 111 -2.82 16.74 9.90
N VAL A 112 -2.12 17.38 10.82
CA VAL A 112 -2.70 18.27 11.84
C VAL A 112 -2.00 19.63 11.74
N TYR A 113 -2.80 20.70 11.66
CA TYR A 113 -2.30 22.06 11.74
C TYR A 113 -2.28 22.53 13.21
N ASP A 114 -1.08 22.78 13.77
CA ASP A 114 -0.90 23.20 15.15
C ASP A 114 -1.14 24.71 15.31
N VAL A 115 -2.42 25.06 15.31
CA VAL A 115 -2.88 26.45 15.48
C VAL A 115 -2.47 27.00 16.84
N VAL A 116 -2.48 26.16 17.88
CA VAL A 116 -2.14 26.57 19.25
C VAL A 116 -0.69 26.99 19.34
N GLN A 117 0.21 26.17 18.80
CA GLN A 117 1.63 26.51 18.76
C GLN A 117 1.88 27.78 17.97
N ARG A 118 1.24 27.92 16.80
CA ARG A 118 1.38 29.13 15.98
C ARG A 118 0.90 30.39 16.71
N LEU A 119 -0.23 30.30 17.42
CA LEU A 119 -0.76 31.43 18.18
C LEU A 119 0.20 31.83 19.31
N TYR A 120 0.73 30.83 20.02
CA TYR A 120 1.71 31.03 21.08
C TYR A 120 2.97 31.77 20.54
N ASP A 121 3.55 31.26 19.46
CA ASP A 121 4.74 31.85 18.84
C ASP A 121 4.50 33.28 18.35
N SER A 122 3.30 33.54 17.83
CA SER A 122 2.87 34.87 17.40
C SER A 122 2.80 35.88 18.57
N GLN A 123 2.35 35.43 19.75
CA GLN A 123 2.23 36.28 20.92
C GLN A 123 3.56 36.59 21.59
N PHE A 124 4.50 35.65 21.56
CA PHE A 124 5.78 35.74 22.25
C PHE A 124 6.94 36.18 21.36
N GLY A 125 6.67 36.59 20.12
CA GLY A 125 7.66 37.21 19.23
C GLY A 125 8.71 36.26 18.69
N THR A 126 8.37 34.94 18.57
CA THR A 126 9.27 33.94 17.99
C THR A 126 9.48 34.22 16.49
N SER A 127 10.72 34.22 16.02
CA SER A 127 11.00 34.38 14.59
C SER A 127 10.49 33.21 13.78
N GLY A 128 9.89 33.48 12.61
CA GLY A 128 9.47 32.44 11.65
C GLY A 128 7.97 32.10 11.68
N VAL A 129 7.15 32.83 12.44
CA VAL A 129 5.68 32.62 12.52
C VAL A 129 4.98 32.68 11.15
N ASP A 130 5.57 33.37 10.17
CA ASP A 130 5.05 33.48 8.81
C ASP A 130 5.24 32.19 8.00
N ASN A 131 6.13 31.30 8.45
CA ASN A 131 6.34 30.00 7.81
C ASN A 131 5.28 29.00 8.33
N ILE A 132 4.14 28.92 7.68
CA ILE A 132 3.02 28.04 8.06
C ILE A 132 3.42 26.58 8.06
N ALA A 133 4.35 26.18 7.18
CA ALA A 133 4.75 24.78 7.01
C ALA A 133 5.33 24.15 8.29
N GLN A 134 5.96 24.93 9.18
CA GLN A 134 6.50 24.42 10.45
C GLN A 134 5.42 23.96 11.45
N TYR A 135 4.18 24.42 11.26
CA TYR A 135 3.03 24.06 12.11
C TYR A 135 2.18 22.93 11.52
N ILE A 136 2.55 22.40 10.34
CA ILE A 136 1.92 21.23 9.75
C ILE A 136 2.64 19.99 10.26
N LYS A 137 1.91 19.14 10.98
CA LYS A 137 2.39 17.84 11.48
C LYS A 137 1.71 16.75 10.67
N TYR A 138 2.47 15.99 9.89
CA TYR A 138 1.92 14.89 9.11
C TYR A 138 1.43 13.76 10.01
N GLY A 139 0.24 13.23 9.71
CA GLY A 139 -0.27 11.98 10.25
C GLY A 139 0.37 10.79 9.54
N LYS A 140 0.00 9.56 9.91
CA LYS A 140 0.68 8.34 9.43
C LYS A 140 0.54 8.11 7.91
N LEU A 141 -0.60 8.46 7.32
CA LEU A 141 -0.78 8.42 5.87
C LEU A 141 0.03 9.52 5.18
N GLY A 142 0.00 10.74 5.73
CA GLY A 142 0.83 11.85 5.25
C GLY A 142 2.32 11.57 5.36
N GLU A 143 2.78 10.94 6.45
CA GLU A 143 4.15 10.46 6.63
C GLU A 143 4.55 9.48 5.53
N ALA A 144 3.68 8.48 5.24
CA ALA A 144 3.92 7.51 4.18
C ALA A 144 4.06 8.16 2.79
N PHE A 145 3.28 9.22 2.51
CA PHE A 145 3.34 9.95 1.22
C PHE A 145 4.62 10.78 1.08
N GLN A 146 5.17 11.27 2.18
CA GLN A 146 6.41 12.07 2.17
C GLN A 146 7.68 11.24 2.03
N ARG A 147 7.62 9.93 2.22
CA ARG A 147 8.79 9.05 2.14
C ARG A 147 9.42 9.04 0.75
N GLU A 148 10.73 9.05 0.70
CA GLU A 148 11.49 8.88 -0.55
C GLU A 148 11.56 7.43 -0.99
N GLU A 149 11.63 6.52 -0.01
CA GLU A 149 11.57 5.08 -0.23
C GLU A 149 10.14 4.56 -0.06
N GLN A 150 9.82 3.48 -0.77
CA GLN A 150 8.54 2.82 -0.61
C GLN A 150 8.42 2.23 0.80
N ALA A 151 7.27 2.41 1.44
CA ALA A 151 6.99 1.91 2.77
C ALA A 151 5.76 1.01 2.77
N VAL A 152 5.63 0.18 3.79
CA VAL A 152 4.38 -0.52 4.12
C VAL A 152 3.61 0.34 5.10
N LEU A 153 2.38 0.70 4.75
CA LEU A 153 1.44 1.40 5.64
C LEU A 153 0.42 0.39 6.17
N LEU A 154 0.44 0.18 7.45
CA LEU A 154 -0.57 -0.60 8.17
C LEU A 154 -1.64 0.34 8.75
N ILE A 155 -2.89 0.20 8.30
CA ILE A 155 -4.07 0.80 8.93
C ILE A 155 -4.72 -0.30 9.77
N ASP A 156 -4.45 -0.29 11.08
CA ASP A 156 -4.80 -1.39 11.99
C ASP A 156 -6.17 -1.16 12.62
N GLU A 157 -7.04 -2.17 12.54
CA GLU A 157 -8.39 -2.22 13.14
C GLU A 157 -9.33 -1.09 12.63
N ILE A 158 -9.43 -0.95 11.29
CA ILE A 158 -10.22 0.10 10.64
C ILE A 158 -11.69 0.15 11.10
N ASP A 159 -12.25 -0.99 11.48
CA ASP A 159 -13.63 -1.14 11.96
C ASP A 159 -13.88 -0.61 13.37
N LYS A 160 -12.84 -0.15 14.10
CA LYS A 160 -13.02 0.57 15.37
C LYS A 160 -13.53 1.99 15.19
N ALA A 161 -13.19 2.65 14.10
CA ALA A 161 -13.63 4.01 13.79
C ALA A 161 -15.14 4.06 13.48
N ASP A 162 -15.63 5.28 13.24
CA ASP A 162 -17.00 5.49 12.77
C ASP A 162 -17.18 4.92 11.36
N LEU A 163 -18.44 4.64 11.00
CA LEU A 163 -18.80 3.99 9.72
C LEU A 163 -18.36 4.80 8.49
N GLU A 164 -18.29 6.12 8.62
CA GLU A 164 -17.90 7.03 7.54
C GLU A 164 -16.40 7.08 7.32
N PHE A 165 -15.60 6.78 8.34
CA PHE A 165 -14.14 6.86 8.31
C PHE A 165 -13.49 6.17 7.09
N PRO A 166 -13.84 4.92 6.73
CA PRO A 166 -13.25 4.30 5.53
C PRO A 166 -13.60 5.04 4.24
N ASN A 167 -14.81 5.62 4.15
CA ASN A 167 -15.23 6.39 2.97
C ASN A 167 -14.47 7.70 2.86
N ASP A 168 -14.16 8.34 3.99
CA ASP A 168 -13.41 9.59 4.03
C ASP A 168 -11.96 9.44 3.58
N LEU A 169 -11.42 8.20 3.56
CA LEU A 169 -10.08 7.90 3.08
C LEU A 169 -10.04 7.44 1.61
N LEU A 170 -11.19 7.30 0.95
CA LEU A 170 -11.25 6.71 -0.38
C LEU A 170 -10.44 7.46 -1.42
N TRP A 171 -10.53 8.79 -1.39
CA TRP A 171 -9.83 9.65 -2.34
C TRP A 171 -8.32 9.55 -2.16
N GLU A 172 -7.85 9.69 -0.94
CA GLU A 172 -6.43 9.69 -0.60
C GLU A 172 -5.79 8.33 -0.91
N LEU A 173 -6.49 7.23 -0.65
CA LEU A 173 -6.00 5.88 -0.97
C LEU A 173 -6.04 5.56 -2.46
N ASP A 174 -6.97 6.14 -3.23
CA ASP A 174 -7.05 5.95 -4.68
C ASP A 174 -6.03 6.81 -5.42
N GLN A 175 -6.01 8.12 -5.12
CA GLN A 175 -5.17 9.09 -5.81
C GLN A 175 -3.75 9.20 -5.23
N MET A 176 -3.56 8.73 -3.99
CA MET A 176 -2.31 8.89 -3.24
C MET A 176 -1.87 10.35 -3.12
N GLU A 177 -2.85 11.23 -2.89
CA GLU A 177 -2.63 12.66 -2.68
C GLU A 177 -3.69 13.25 -1.77
N PHE A 178 -3.36 14.36 -1.11
CA PHE A 178 -4.30 15.17 -0.34
C PHE A 178 -3.91 16.64 -0.39
N TYR A 179 -4.85 17.52 -0.13
CA TYR A 179 -4.67 18.96 -0.18
C TYR A 179 -4.53 19.55 1.23
N ILE A 180 -3.56 20.45 1.41
CA ILE A 180 -3.36 21.23 2.65
C ILE A 180 -3.80 22.66 2.37
N PRO A 181 -5.01 23.07 2.83
CA PRO A 181 -5.54 24.42 2.61
C PRO A 181 -4.64 25.53 3.14
N GLU A 182 -4.03 25.33 4.30
CA GLU A 182 -3.17 26.32 4.97
C GLU A 182 -1.92 26.67 4.16
N LEU A 183 -1.44 25.72 3.36
CA LEU A 183 -0.28 25.89 2.49
C LEU A 183 -0.66 26.14 1.02
N HIS A 184 -1.93 26.00 0.66
CA HIS A 184 -2.40 25.97 -0.72
C HIS A 184 -1.63 24.94 -1.57
N GLN A 185 -1.30 23.79 -1.00
CA GLN A 185 -0.45 22.79 -1.60
C GLN A 185 -1.10 21.40 -1.60
N THR A 186 -0.97 20.67 -2.72
CA THR A 186 -1.27 19.24 -2.79
C THR A 186 -0.01 18.44 -2.46
N VAL A 187 -0.14 17.55 -1.49
CA VAL A 187 0.87 16.55 -1.14
C VAL A 187 0.55 15.28 -1.90
N LYS A 188 1.48 14.82 -2.71
CA LYS A 188 1.37 13.60 -3.49
C LYS A 188 2.41 12.58 -3.04
N ALA A 189 2.03 11.31 -2.96
CA ALA A 189 2.96 10.24 -2.61
C ALA A 189 4.12 10.18 -3.62
N ARG A 190 5.35 10.28 -3.13
CA ARG A 190 6.57 10.17 -3.94
C ARG A 190 6.73 8.77 -4.49
N LYS A 191 6.52 7.78 -3.65
CA LYS A 191 6.37 6.36 -4.00
C LYS A 191 5.07 5.85 -3.38
N ARG A 192 4.29 5.07 -4.14
CA ARG A 192 3.03 4.53 -3.66
C ARG A 192 3.31 3.51 -2.56
N PRO A 193 2.83 3.71 -1.32
CA PRO A 193 3.03 2.75 -0.23
C PRO A 193 2.26 1.45 -0.50
N VAL A 194 2.76 0.34 0.03
CA VAL A 194 2.00 -0.90 0.14
C VAL A 194 1.04 -0.75 1.31
N VAL A 195 -0.26 -0.64 1.03
CA VAL A 195 -1.27 -0.40 2.07
C VAL A 195 -1.88 -1.72 2.51
N ILE A 196 -1.74 -2.05 3.78
CA ILE A 196 -2.38 -3.21 4.43
C ILE A 196 -3.36 -2.67 5.48
N ILE A 197 -4.60 -3.14 5.42
CA ILE A 197 -5.69 -2.71 6.28
C ILE A 197 -6.20 -3.93 7.02
N THR A 198 -6.32 -3.85 8.34
CA THR A 198 -6.87 -4.96 9.14
C THR A 198 -8.27 -4.63 9.67
N SER A 199 -9.08 -5.67 9.83
CA SER A 199 -10.41 -5.59 10.45
C SER A 199 -10.69 -6.87 11.23
N ASN A 200 -11.26 -6.74 12.44
CA ASN A 200 -11.74 -7.83 13.25
C ASN A 200 -13.19 -8.23 12.89
N ALA A 201 -13.76 -7.61 11.85
CA ALA A 201 -15.15 -7.79 11.42
C ALA A 201 -16.19 -7.42 12.51
N GLU A 202 -15.82 -6.49 13.42
CA GLU A 202 -16.76 -6.00 14.45
C GLU A 202 -17.87 -5.15 13.83
N LYS A 203 -17.55 -4.42 12.75
CA LYS A 203 -18.49 -3.62 11.96
C LYS A 203 -18.36 -3.95 10.48
N GLU A 204 -19.45 -3.81 9.74
CA GLU A 204 -19.43 -3.89 8.29
C GLU A 204 -18.77 -2.64 7.69
N LEU A 205 -17.89 -2.85 6.72
CA LEU A 205 -17.25 -1.77 5.99
C LEU A 205 -18.10 -1.39 4.76
N PRO A 206 -18.12 -0.11 4.36
CA PRO A 206 -18.91 0.34 3.22
C PRO A 206 -18.52 -0.37 1.91
N ASP A 207 -19.50 -0.70 1.08
CA ASP A 207 -19.31 -1.35 -0.22
C ASP A 207 -18.34 -0.57 -1.13
N ALA A 208 -18.43 0.76 -1.09
CA ALA A 208 -17.56 1.63 -1.87
C ALA A 208 -16.08 1.45 -1.51
N PHE A 209 -15.78 1.21 -0.23
CA PHE A 209 -14.45 0.92 0.26
C PHE A 209 -14.01 -0.50 -0.12
N LEU A 210 -14.87 -1.49 0.09
CA LEU A 210 -14.56 -2.89 -0.22
C LEU A 210 -14.18 -3.11 -1.68
N ARG A 211 -14.86 -2.44 -2.63
CA ARG A 211 -14.58 -2.55 -4.07
C ARG A 211 -13.20 -2.01 -4.48
N ARG A 212 -12.57 -1.21 -3.64
CA ARG A 212 -11.23 -0.64 -3.90
C ARG A 212 -10.11 -1.47 -3.33
N CYS A 213 -10.42 -2.42 -2.45
CA CYS A 213 -9.46 -3.27 -1.78
C CYS A 213 -9.38 -4.67 -2.43
N ILE A 214 -8.22 -5.26 -2.37
CA ILE A 214 -8.06 -6.72 -2.51
C ILE A 214 -8.38 -7.30 -1.14
N PHE A 215 -9.23 -8.32 -1.10
CA PHE A 215 -9.74 -8.89 0.14
C PHE A 215 -9.11 -10.25 0.43
N HIS A 216 -8.74 -10.47 1.69
CA HIS A 216 -8.34 -11.79 2.19
C HIS A 216 -8.91 -12.02 3.59
N TYR A 217 -9.38 -13.24 3.85
CA TYR A 217 -9.83 -13.66 5.17
C TYR A 217 -8.82 -14.63 5.78
N ILE A 218 -8.25 -14.26 6.93
CA ILE A 218 -7.38 -15.16 7.70
C ILE A 218 -8.23 -15.91 8.71
N ALA A 219 -8.44 -17.21 8.45
CA ALA A 219 -9.08 -18.10 9.39
C ALA A 219 -8.16 -18.38 10.59
N PHE A 220 -8.74 -18.78 11.71
CA PHE A 220 -7.95 -19.26 12.84
C PHE A 220 -7.14 -20.49 12.41
N PRO A 221 -5.84 -20.58 12.77
CA PRO A 221 -4.98 -21.66 12.31
C PRO A 221 -5.53 -23.03 12.75
N ASP A 222 -5.53 -23.99 11.85
CA ASP A 222 -5.83 -25.39 12.14
C ASP A 222 -4.67 -26.06 12.87
N ALA A 223 -4.87 -27.29 13.36
CA ALA A 223 -3.85 -28.00 14.14
C ALA A 223 -2.51 -28.17 13.38
N PRO A 224 -2.47 -28.55 12.08
CA PRO A 224 -1.23 -28.61 11.32
C PRO A 224 -0.52 -27.28 11.16
N MET A 225 -1.26 -26.17 11.05
CA MET A 225 -0.68 -24.83 10.96
C MET A 225 -0.16 -24.35 12.31
N MET A 226 -0.85 -24.70 13.40
CA MET A 226 -0.40 -24.41 14.77
C MET A 226 0.93 -25.09 15.07
N GLU A 227 1.13 -26.36 14.66
CA GLU A 227 2.39 -27.09 14.82
C GLU A 227 3.57 -26.43 14.08
N ARG A 228 3.28 -25.66 13.02
CA ARG A 228 4.31 -24.91 12.28
C ARG A 228 4.61 -23.55 12.89
N ILE A 229 3.71 -23.01 13.71
CA ILE A 229 3.85 -21.70 14.37
C ILE A 229 4.59 -21.82 15.71
N ILE A 230 4.47 -22.98 16.39
CA ILE A 230 5.11 -23.29 17.69
C ILE A 230 6.47 -23.93 17.48
#